data_7d8ff83fa8e04074ec6219b2e0d332ba
#
_entry.id   7d8ff83fa8e04074ec6219b2e0d332ba
#
_cell.length_a   1.000
_cell.length_b   1.000
_cell.length_c   1.000
_cell.angle_alpha   90.00
_cell.angle_beta   90.00
_cell.angle_gamma   90.00
#
_symmetry.space_group_name_H-M   'P 1'
#
loop_
_entity.id
_entity.type
_entity.pdbx_description
1 polymer ?
#
loop_
_entity_poly.entity_id
_entity_poly.type
_entity_poly.pdbx_seq_one_letter_code
_entity_poly.pdbx_strand_id
1 'polypeptide(L)'
;LHSFPTRRSSDLAAGIEYFYTLIDDAVARVIRSEGGYIWACKNYDGDVMSDMVATAFGSLGMMTSVLVSPTGVYEYEAAHGTVTRHYYKHLKGEETSTNSVATLFAWTGALRKRGELDGNKELSDFADKLEKATIKTIEDGVMTGDLYVLSNLDNKRKVNTEDFLLEINNRLKATL
;
A
#
# COMPACT_ATOMS: atom_id res chain seq x y z
N LEU A 1 -23.76 3.88 -29.94
CA LEU A 1 -22.44 3.45 -30.41
C LEU A 1 -21.42 4.24 -29.64
N HIS A 2 -20.88 3.67 -28.57
CA HIS A 2 -19.75 4.26 -27.87
C HIS A 2 -18.52 4.03 -28.73
N SER A 3 -17.91 5.12 -29.22
CA SER A 3 -16.63 5.04 -29.88
C SER A 3 -15.59 4.61 -28.85
N PHE A 4 -15.10 3.40 -28.96
CA PHE A 4 -13.97 2.93 -28.19
C PHE A 4 -12.78 3.86 -28.47
N PRO A 5 -12.01 4.26 -27.46
CA PRO A 5 -10.79 4.98 -27.70
C PRO A 5 -9.90 4.09 -28.59
N THR A 6 -9.70 4.53 -29.81
CA THR A 6 -8.73 3.91 -30.71
C THR A 6 -7.37 3.94 -30.03
N ARG A 7 -6.62 2.84 -30.12
CA ARG A 7 -5.23 2.74 -29.66
C ARG A 7 -4.50 4.03 -30.04
N ARG A 8 -3.97 4.74 -29.06
CA ARG A 8 -3.17 5.94 -29.37
C ARG A 8 -1.88 5.49 -30.04
N SER A 9 -1.54 6.14 -31.13
CA SER A 9 -0.30 5.85 -31.88
C SER A 9 0.97 5.96 -30.99
N SER A 10 0.93 6.83 -29.95
CA SER A 10 1.97 6.97 -28.94
C SER A 10 2.19 5.71 -28.10
N ASP A 11 1.14 4.99 -27.75
CA ASP A 11 1.22 3.79 -26.92
C ASP A 11 1.86 2.63 -27.70
N LEU A 12 1.51 2.52 -28.98
CA LEU A 12 2.12 1.55 -29.89
C LEU A 12 3.60 1.86 -30.16
N ALA A 13 3.95 3.14 -30.28
CA ALA A 13 5.35 3.55 -30.47
C ALA A 13 6.21 3.29 -29.22
N ALA A 14 5.62 3.30 -28.03
CA ALA A 14 6.28 2.95 -26.77
C ALA A 14 6.33 1.44 -26.49
N GLY A 15 5.74 0.62 -27.35
CA GLY A 15 5.66 -0.82 -27.14
C GLY A 15 4.70 -1.25 -26.03
N ILE A 16 3.81 -0.36 -25.62
CA ILE A 16 2.81 -0.64 -24.57
C ILE A 16 1.57 -1.27 -25.21
N GLU A 17 1.23 -2.47 -24.80
CA GLU A 17 -0.01 -3.10 -25.21
C GLU A 17 -1.18 -2.48 -24.47
N TYR A 18 -2.15 -1.94 -25.21
CA TYR A 18 -3.41 -1.45 -24.68
C TYR A 18 -4.56 -2.35 -25.12
N PHE A 19 -5.38 -2.77 -24.20
CA PHE A 19 -6.62 -3.49 -24.48
C PHE A 19 -7.77 -2.97 -23.61
N TYR A 20 -8.97 -3.05 -24.12
CA TYR A 20 -10.19 -2.75 -23.40
C TYR A 20 -10.85 -4.07 -22.98
N THR A 21 -11.37 -4.09 -21.77
CA THR A 21 -12.14 -5.24 -21.26
C THR A 21 -13.37 -4.77 -20.49
N LEU A 22 -14.39 -5.60 -20.40
CA LEU A 22 -15.54 -5.36 -19.56
C LEU A 22 -15.16 -5.59 -18.09
N ILE A 23 -15.84 -4.93 -17.16
CA ILE A 23 -15.49 -4.96 -15.75
C ILE A 23 -15.56 -6.38 -15.15
N ASP A 24 -16.55 -7.16 -15.54
CA ASP A 24 -16.71 -8.55 -15.11
C ASP A 24 -15.56 -9.45 -15.56
N ASP A 25 -15.10 -9.30 -16.80
CA ASP A 25 -13.92 -9.99 -17.32
C ASP A 25 -12.63 -9.49 -16.66
N ALA A 26 -12.50 -8.17 -16.44
CA ALA A 26 -11.35 -7.60 -15.74
C ALA A 26 -11.21 -8.17 -14.33
N VAL A 27 -12.29 -8.24 -13.57
CA VAL A 27 -12.31 -8.83 -12.22
C VAL A 27 -11.85 -10.29 -12.23
N ALA A 28 -12.36 -11.09 -13.20
CA ALA A 28 -11.97 -12.49 -13.31
C ALA A 28 -10.49 -12.68 -13.69
N ARG A 29 -9.95 -11.76 -14.49
CA ARG A 29 -8.54 -11.80 -14.94
C ARG A 29 -7.58 -11.35 -13.86
N VAL A 30 -7.87 -10.26 -13.12
CA VAL A 30 -6.95 -9.69 -12.14
C VAL A 30 -6.57 -10.68 -11.06
N ILE A 31 -7.54 -11.44 -10.54
CA ILE A 31 -7.30 -12.43 -9.48
C ILE A 31 -6.45 -13.62 -9.96
N ARG A 32 -6.47 -13.92 -11.24
CA ARG A 32 -5.71 -15.04 -11.84
C ARG A 32 -4.41 -14.61 -12.51
N SER A 33 -4.15 -13.31 -12.54
CA SER A 33 -3.02 -12.72 -13.23
C SER A 33 -1.74 -12.81 -12.40
N GLU A 34 -0.63 -12.95 -13.09
CA GLU A 34 0.72 -12.80 -12.51
C GLU A 34 1.14 -11.33 -12.39
N GLY A 35 0.28 -10.38 -12.75
CA GLY A 35 0.58 -8.96 -12.75
C GLY A 35 1.23 -8.46 -14.04
N GLY A 36 2.00 -7.38 -13.94
CA GLY A 36 2.74 -6.82 -15.09
C GLY A 36 1.89 -5.90 -15.99
N TYR A 37 0.76 -5.40 -15.53
CA TYR A 37 -0.08 -4.46 -16.25
C TYR A 37 -0.56 -3.31 -15.35
N ILE A 38 -1.03 -2.25 -15.98
CA ILE A 38 -1.70 -1.13 -15.31
C ILE A 38 -3.19 -1.19 -15.65
N TRP A 39 -4.01 -1.21 -14.60
CA TRP A 39 -5.46 -1.18 -14.76
C TRP A 39 -6.00 0.24 -14.56
N ALA A 40 -6.41 0.88 -15.68
CA ALA A 40 -7.01 2.20 -15.63
C ALA A 40 -8.52 2.11 -15.36
N CYS A 41 -8.94 2.51 -14.19
CA CYS A 41 -10.33 2.55 -13.76
C CYS A 41 -10.84 3.99 -13.63
N LYS A 42 -12.18 4.16 -13.73
CA LYS A 42 -12.81 5.37 -13.22
C LYS A 42 -12.71 5.41 -11.71
N ASN A 43 -12.83 6.61 -11.12
CA ASN A 43 -12.59 6.84 -9.69
C ASN A 43 -13.31 5.83 -8.78
N TYR A 44 -14.64 5.74 -8.88
CA TYR A 44 -15.42 4.81 -8.05
C TYR A 44 -15.09 3.33 -8.31
N ASP A 45 -14.95 2.96 -9.58
CA ASP A 45 -14.61 1.59 -9.95
C ASP A 45 -13.22 1.22 -9.43
N GLY A 46 -12.26 2.15 -9.50
CA GLY A 46 -10.91 1.99 -8.99
C GLY A 46 -10.86 1.84 -7.47
N ASP A 47 -11.64 2.66 -6.75
CA ASP A 47 -11.77 2.60 -5.30
C ASP A 47 -12.24 1.21 -4.84
N VAL A 48 -13.34 0.73 -5.40
CA VAL A 48 -13.88 -0.60 -5.06
C VAL A 48 -12.95 -1.74 -5.49
N MET A 49 -12.37 -1.66 -6.69
CA MET A 49 -11.54 -2.73 -7.23
C MET A 49 -10.18 -2.83 -6.52
N SER A 50 -9.59 -1.71 -6.12
CA SER A 50 -8.32 -1.72 -5.38
C SER A 50 -8.49 -2.37 -4.00
N ASP A 51 -9.58 -2.07 -3.28
CA ASP A 51 -9.91 -2.70 -2.00
C ASP A 51 -10.15 -4.21 -2.15
N MET A 52 -10.86 -4.62 -3.19
CA MET A 52 -11.12 -6.03 -3.46
C MET A 52 -9.80 -6.79 -3.73
N VAL A 53 -8.93 -6.24 -4.56
CA VAL A 53 -7.63 -6.86 -4.88
C VAL A 53 -6.74 -6.89 -3.64
N ALA A 54 -6.64 -5.78 -2.89
CA ALA A 54 -5.85 -5.73 -1.65
C ALA A 54 -6.32 -6.78 -0.63
N THR A 55 -7.64 -6.94 -0.47
CA THR A 55 -8.22 -7.93 0.45
C THR A 55 -7.93 -9.37 0.00
N ALA A 56 -7.90 -9.61 -1.31
CA ALA A 56 -7.60 -10.95 -1.85
C ALA A 56 -6.13 -11.37 -1.61
N PHE A 57 -5.22 -10.43 -1.54
CA PHE A 57 -3.77 -10.68 -1.40
C PHE A 57 -3.18 -10.33 -0.02
N GLY A 58 -3.96 -9.71 0.87
CA GLY A 58 -3.46 -9.33 2.18
C GLY A 58 -4.48 -8.54 3.01
N SER A 59 -3.96 -7.61 3.82
CA SER A 59 -4.77 -6.72 4.67
C SER A 59 -4.92 -5.34 4.03
N LEU A 60 -6.11 -4.76 4.09
CA LEU A 60 -6.35 -3.35 3.76
C LEU A 60 -5.45 -2.41 4.57
N GLY A 61 -5.04 -2.82 5.78
CA GLY A 61 -4.10 -2.07 6.61
C GLY A 61 -2.69 -1.91 6.03
N MET A 62 -2.41 -2.54 4.89
CA MET A 62 -1.15 -2.41 4.15
C MET A 62 -1.26 -1.58 2.87
N MET A 63 -2.48 -1.18 2.48
CA MET A 63 -2.73 -0.49 1.24
C MET A 63 -2.51 1.01 1.38
N THR A 64 -1.76 1.59 0.44
CA THR A 64 -1.55 3.04 0.31
C THR A 64 -2.19 3.56 -0.96
N SER A 65 -2.54 4.84 -0.95
CA SER A 65 -3.02 5.58 -2.10
C SER A 65 -2.10 6.76 -2.40
N VAL A 66 -1.99 7.08 -3.67
CA VAL A 66 -1.26 8.27 -4.15
C VAL A 66 -2.13 9.02 -5.13
N LEU A 67 -2.46 10.26 -4.79
CA LEU A 67 -3.16 11.17 -5.69
C LEU A 67 -2.13 12.07 -6.38
N VAL A 68 -2.28 12.20 -7.69
CA VAL A 68 -1.36 13.02 -8.50
C VAL A 68 -2.16 14.04 -9.29
N SER A 69 -1.90 15.31 -9.08
CA SER A 69 -2.53 16.38 -9.85
C SER A 69 -1.93 16.48 -11.26
N PRO A 70 -2.65 17.07 -12.23
CA PRO A 70 -2.08 17.35 -13.57
C PRO A 70 -0.85 18.25 -13.55
N THR A 71 -0.65 19.01 -12.47
CA THR A 71 0.49 19.92 -12.28
C THR A 71 1.67 19.26 -11.54
N GLY A 72 1.58 17.97 -11.23
CA GLY A 72 2.66 17.23 -10.59
C GLY A 72 2.74 17.41 -9.07
N VAL A 73 1.63 17.75 -8.40
CA VAL A 73 1.53 17.71 -6.94
C VAL A 73 1.11 16.31 -6.52
N TYR A 74 1.74 15.77 -5.49
CA TYR A 74 1.51 14.43 -4.96
C TYR A 74 0.93 14.50 -3.56
N GLU A 75 -0.08 13.68 -3.29
CA GLU A 75 -0.62 13.42 -1.96
C GLU A 75 -0.53 11.93 -1.68
N TYR A 76 -0.03 11.56 -0.50
CA TYR A 76 0.14 10.18 -0.06
C TYR A 76 -0.73 9.93 1.16
N GLU A 77 -1.48 8.86 1.16
CA GLU A 77 -2.38 8.51 2.26
C GLU A 77 -2.41 6.99 2.50
N ALA A 78 -2.87 6.59 3.68
CA ALA A 78 -3.33 5.23 3.90
C ALA A 78 -4.69 5.07 3.22
N ALA A 79 -4.83 4.07 2.34
CA ALA A 79 -6.04 3.87 1.55
C ALA A 79 -7.19 3.20 2.32
N HIS A 80 -7.23 3.32 3.64
CA HIS A 80 -8.25 2.75 4.50
C HIS A 80 -8.79 3.79 5.50
N GLY A 81 -9.95 3.53 6.10
CA GLY A 81 -10.56 4.40 7.08
C GLY A 81 -9.80 4.49 8.42
N THR A 82 -10.27 5.36 9.28
CA THR A 82 -9.61 5.76 10.55
C THR A 82 -9.71 4.72 11.66
N VAL A 83 -10.34 3.56 11.45
CA VAL A 83 -10.51 2.48 12.45
C VAL A 83 -11.03 3.01 13.81
N THR A 84 -12.05 3.84 13.78
CA THR A 84 -12.63 4.53 14.96
C THR A 84 -12.93 3.60 16.13
N ARG A 85 -13.28 2.34 15.85
CA ARG A 85 -13.49 1.32 16.89
C ARG A 85 -12.26 1.09 17.76
N HIS A 86 -11.05 1.07 17.20
CA HIS A 86 -9.81 0.94 17.96
C HIS A 86 -9.51 2.22 18.74
N TYR A 87 -9.79 3.38 18.17
CA TYR A 87 -9.63 4.65 18.85
C TYR A 87 -10.48 4.74 20.12
N TYR A 88 -11.76 4.35 20.05
CA TYR A 88 -12.62 4.33 21.23
C TYR A 88 -12.20 3.32 22.30
N LYS A 89 -11.57 2.21 21.94
CA LYS A 89 -10.94 1.29 22.88
C LYS A 89 -9.73 1.93 23.56
N HIS A 90 -8.86 2.55 22.78
CA HIS A 90 -7.70 3.28 23.30
C HIS A 90 -8.11 4.36 24.30
N LEU A 91 -9.16 5.14 24.02
CA LEU A 91 -9.69 6.15 24.98
C LEU A 91 -10.16 5.57 26.31
N LYS A 92 -10.52 4.29 26.34
CA LYS A 92 -10.90 3.56 27.56
C LYS A 92 -9.70 2.90 28.25
N GLY A 93 -8.49 3.11 27.78
CA GLY A 93 -7.28 2.46 28.28
C GLY A 93 -7.14 0.99 27.90
N GLU A 94 -7.93 0.52 26.90
CA GLU A 94 -7.83 -0.85 26.39
C GLU A 94 -6.66 -0.94 25.40
N GLU A 95 -5.93 -2.04 25.44
CA GLU A 95 -4.89 -2.34 24.48
C GLU A 95 -5.47 -2.57 23.07
N THR A 96 -4.84 -1.99 22.06
CA THR A 96 -5.23 -2.15 20.65
C THR A 96 -4.07 -2.60 19.79
N SER A 97 -4.38 -3.41 18.77
CA SER A 97 -3.41 -3.86 17.77
C SER A 97 -3.88 -3.39 16.38
N THR A 98 -3.65 -2.11 16.13
CA THR A 98 -3.97 -1.46 14.85
C THR A 98 -2.78 -1.54 13.91
N ASN A 99 -3.01 -1.97 12.69
CA ASN A 99 -1.98 -2.03 11.66
C ASN A 99 -1.65 -0.60 11.17
N SER A 100 -0.39 -0.21 11.32
CA SER A 100 0.13 1.10 10.91
C SER A 100 0.93 1.07 9.60
N VAL A 101 1.00 -0.08 8.92
CA VAL A 101 1.86 -0.27 7.75
C VAL A 101 1.48 0.67 6.60
N ALA A 102 0.19 0.81 6.29
CA ALA A 102 -0.24 1.73 5.24
C ALA A 102 0.15 3.18 5.53
N THR A 103 0.02 3.63 6.77
CA THR A 103 0.46 4.97 7.19
C THR A 103 1.98 5.12 7.07
N LEU A 104 2.75 4.12 7.50
CA LEU A 104 4.20 4.12 7.34
C LEU A 104 4.60 4.19 5.85
N PHE A 105 3.95 3.42 5.00
CA PHE A 105 4.25 3.42 3.56
C PHE A 105 3.79 4.71 2.85
N ALA A 106 2.73 5.35 3.30
CA ALA A 106 2.37 6.68 2.86
C ALA A 106 3.48 7.69 3.18
N TRP A 107 4.02 7.66 4.39
CA TRP A 107 5.17 8.48 4.79
C TRP A 107 6.43 8.16 4.00
N THR A 108 6.80 6.88 3.82
CA THR A 108 7.99 6.52 3.05
C THR A 108 7.86 6.95 1.59
N GLY A 109 6.68 6.80 1.00
CA GLY A 109 6.39 7.28 -0.34
C GLY A 109 6.56 8.80 -0.47
N ALA A 110 5.98 9.56 0.47
CA ALA A 110 6.10 11.02 0.49
C ALA A 110 7.55 11.50 0.70
N LEU A 111 8.29 10.87 1.63
CA LEU A 111 9.70 11.19 1.89
C LEU A 111 10.58 10.86 0.67
N ARG A 112 10.38 9.71 0.05
CA ARG A 112 11.09 9.33 -1.19
C ARG A 112 10.83 10.35 -2.29
N LYS A 113 9.57 10.71 -2.50
CA LYS A 113 9.20 11.71 -3.52
C LYS A 113 9.79 13.08 -3.21
N ARG A 114 9.81 13.50 -1.95
CA ARG A 114 10.45 14.75 -1.52
C ARG A 114 11.95 14.71 -1.78
N GLY A 115 12.59 13.57 -1.45
CA GLY A 115 14.02 13.36 -1.73
C GLY A 115 14.33 13.46 -3.22
N GLU A 116 13.51 12.87 -4.09
CA GLU A 116 13.63 12.99 -5.55
C GLU A 116 13.54 14.45 -6.02
N LEU A 117 12.51 15.18 -5.55
CA LEU A 117 12.27 16.57 -5.96
C LEU A 117 13.39 17.51 -5.51
N ASP A 118 14.00 17.27 -4.36
CA ASP A 118 15.08 18.09 -3.80
C ASP A 118 16.48 17.62 -4.19
N GLY A 119 16.61 16.48 -4.87
CA GLY A 119 17.89 15.85 -5.12
C GLY A 119 18.57 15.35 -3.83
N ASN A 120 17.79 15.12 -2.77
CA ASN A 120 18.26 14.64 -1.46
C ASN A 120 18.22 13.11 -1.40
N LYS A 121 19.33 12.49 -1.79
CA LYS A 121 19.45 11.03 -1.78
C LYS A 121 19.36 10.43 -0.38
N GLU A 122 19.87 11.10 0.65
CA GLU A 122 19.83 10.61 2.04
C GLU A 122 18.41 10.45 2.53
N LEU A 123 17.50 11.36 2.15
CA LEU A 123 16.08 11.28 2.49
C LEU A 123 15.39 10.09 1.79
N SER A 124 15.72 9.85 0.52
CA SER A 124 15.20 8.69 -0.21
C SER A 124 15.72 7.37 0.37
N ASP A 125 17.02 7.30 0.69
CA ASP A 125 17.66 6.12 1.29
C ASP A 125 17.07 5.83 2.70
N PHE A 126 16.75 6.87 3.48
CA PHE A 126 16.07 6.72 4.76
C PHE A 126 14.66 6.12 4.60
N ALA A 127 13.89 6.63 3.62
CA ALA A 127 12.56 6.10 3.33
C ALA A 127 12.62 4.61 2.95
N ASP A 128 13.57 4.21 2.12
CA ASP A 128 13.79 2.82 1.72
C ASP A 128 14.19 1.92 2.90
N LYS A 129 15.03 2.41 3.82
CA LYS A 129 15.41 1.68 5.02
C LYS A 129 14.23 1.48 5.96
N LEU A 130 13.39 2.50 6.16
CA LEU A 130 12.19 2.41 6.99
C LEU A 130 11.19 1.40 6.42
N GLU A 131 10.97 1.42 5.11
CA GLU A 131 10.09 0.47 4.43
C GLU A 131 10.61 -0.97 4.57
N LYS A 132 11.90 -1.19 4.32
CA LYS A 132 12.54 -2.50 4.51
C LYS A 132 12.48 -2.98 5.95
N ALA A 133 12.70 -2.10 6.94
CA ALA A 133 12.58 -2.44 8.35
C ALA A 133 11.15 -2.86 8.72
N THR A 134 10.14 -2.19 8.14
CA THR A 134 8.72 -2.54 8.34
C THR A 134 8.41 -3.92 7.77
N ILE A 135 8.78 -4.17 6.51
CA ILE A 135 8.56 -5.47 5.85
C ILE A 135 9.27 -6.57 6.62
N LYS A 136 10.55 -6.36 6.97
CA LYS A 136 11.35 -7.34 7.70
C LYS A 136 10.79 -7.68 9.08
N THR A 137 10.15 -6.72 9.75
CA THR A 137 9.48 -6.97 11.02
C THR A 137 8.35 -7.99 10.86
N ILE A 138 7.55 -7.85 9.81
CA ILE A 138 6.45 -8.77 9.50
C ILE A 138 6.97 -10.14 9.06
N GLU A 139 7.97 -10.18 8.19
CA GLU A 139 8.60 -11.42 7.72
C GLU A 139 9.21 -12.25 8.87
N ASP A 140 9.76 -11.58 9.88
CA ASP A 140 10.29 -12.24 11.08
C ASP A 140 9.19 -12.66 12.07
N GLY A 141 7.93 -12.51 11.69
CA GLY A 141 6.77 -12.98 12.45
C GLY A 141 6.23 -12.00 13.49
N VAL A 142 6.74 -10.79 13.57
CA VAL A 142 6.19 -9.76 14.48
C VAL A 142 5.15 -8.93 13.74
N MET A 143 3.89 -8.99 14.17
CA MET A 143 2.81 -8.39 13.41
C MET A 143 1.60 -8.00 14.26
N THR A 144 0.77 -7.13 13.71
CA THR A 144 -0.51 -6.71 14.29
C THR A 144 -1.58 -7.77 14.14
N GLY A 145 -2.71 -7.58 14.83
CA GLY A 145 -3.76 -8.61 14.96
C GLY A 145 -4.39 -9.04 13.64
N ASP A 146 -4.53 -8.14 12.67
CA ASP A 146 -5.06 -8.43 11.34
C ASP A 146 -4.10 -9.33 10.54
N LEU A 147 -2.82 -8.99 10.50
CA LEU A 147 -1.80 -9.79 9.82
C LEU A 147 -1.57 -11.12 10.50
N TYR A 148 -1.65 -11.18 11.86
CA TYR A 148 -1.49 -12.40 12.60
C TYR A 148 -2.51 -13.47 12.21
N VAL A 149 -3.75 -13.06 11.93
CA VAL A 149 -4.82 -13.99 11.50
C VAL A 149 -4.56 -14.52 10.08
N LEU A 150 -4.02 -13.68 9.21
CA LEU A 150 -3.78 -14.00 7.79
C LEU A 150 -2.48 -14.79 7.57
N SER A 151 -1.51 -14.66 8.46
CA SER A 151 -0.18 -15.24 8.31
C SER A 151 -0.19 -16.76 8.57
N ASN A 152 0.59 -17.50 7.78
CA ASN A 152 0.85 -18.93 7.96
C ASN A 152 2.23 -19.22 8.59
N LEU A 153 2.93 -18.22 9.11
CA LEU A 153 4.23 -18.42 9.77
C LEU A 153 4.06 -19.17 11.10
N ASP A 154 4.90 -20.16 11.34
CA ASP A 154 4.86 -20.95 12.58
C ASP A 154 5.31 -20.17 13.81
N ASN A 155 6.29 -19.26 13.64
CA ASN A 155 6.90 -18.47 14.71
C ASN A 155 6.30 -17.07 14.85
N LYS A 156 5.07 -16.85 14.38
CA LYS A 156 4.41 -15.53 14.44
C LYS A 156 4.05 -15.12 15.86
N ARG A 157 4.18 -13.82 16.13
CA ARG A 157 3.85 -13.17 17.39
C ARG A 157 2.94 -11.98 17.15
N LYS A 158 1.76 -12.00 17.75
CA LYS A 158 0.87 -10.84 17.75
C LYS A 158 1.37 -9.82 18.77
N VAL A 159 1.44 -8.56 18.36
CA VAL A 159 1.81 -7.42 19.21
C VAL A 159 0.77 -6.31 19.12
N ASN A 160 0.76 -5.41 20.10
CA ASN A 160 -0.01 -4.17 20.05
C ASN A 160 0.64 -3.17 19.08
N THR A 161 -0.02 -2.04 18.85
CA THR A 161 0.46 -1.01 17.91
C THR A 161 1.80 -0.41 18.34
N GLU A 162 1.97 -0.13 19.63
CA GLU A 162 3.20 0.49 20.16
C GLU A 162 4.39 -0.45 20.03
N ASP A 163 4.26 -1.69 20.45
CA ASP A 163 5.30 -2.72 20.32
C ASP A 163 5.66 -2.98 18.87
N PHE A 164 4.69 -2.98 17.96
CA PHE A 164 4.95 -3.12 16.53
C PHE A 164 5.82 -1.98 16.00
N LEU A 165 5.49 -0.73 16.32
CA LEU A 165 6.28 0.44 15.94
C LEU A 165 7.67 0.44 16.59
N LEU A 166 7.77 -0.02 17.84
CA LEU A 166 9.06 -0.13 18.55
C LEU A 166 9.98 -1.14 17.88
N GLU A 167 9.47 -2.30 17.46
CA GLU A 167 10.23 -3.32 16.74
C GLU A 167 10.74 -2.80 15.39
N ILE A 168 9.90 -2.06 14.64
CA ILE A 168 10.32 -1.43 13.39
C ILE A 168 11.44 -0.40 13.65
N ASN A 169 11.28 0.45 14.68
CA ASN A 169 12.27 1.45 15.03
C ASN A 169 13.63 0.83 15.44
N ASN A 170 13.60 -0.26 16.19
CA ASN A 170 14.83 -0.97 16.58
C ASN A 170 15.57 -1.54 15.36
N ARG A 171 14.84 -2.12 14.40
CA ARG A 171 15.41 -2.62 13.14
C ARG A 171 15.95 -1.48 12.26
N LEU A 172 15.20 -0.39 12.17
CA LEU A 172 15.65 0.79 11.43
C LEU A 172 16.96 1.34 12.01
N LYS A 173 17.03 1.53 13.34
CA LYS A 173 18.25 2.02 14.00
C LYS A 173 19.47 1.14 13.76
N ALA A 174 19.29 -0.16 13.60
CA ALA A 174 20.38 -1.08 13.29
C ALA A 174 20.92 -0.93 11.85
N THR A 175 20.23 -0.20 10.99
CA THR A 175 20.61 0.03 9.58
C THR A 175 21.02 1.47 9.26
N LEU A 176 20.85 2.39 10.22
CA LEU A 176 21.29 3.78 10.08
C LEU A 176 22.75 3.92 10.41
#